data_c07863dd70e53f154bd4a9569f291b28
#
_entry.id   c07863dd70e53f154bd4a9569f291b28
#
_cell.length_a   1.000
_cell.length_b   1.000
_cell.length_c   1.000
_cell.angle_alpha   90.00
_cell.angle_beta   90.00
_cell.angle_gamma   90.00
#
_symmetry.space_group_name_H-M   'P 1'
#
loop_
_entity.id
_entity.type
_entity.pdbx_description
1 polymer ?
#
loop_
_entity_poly.entity_id
_entity_poly.type
_entity_poly.pdbx_seq_one_letter_code
_entity_poly.pdbx_strand_id
1 'polypeptide(L)'
;MTTTDPGFVCPRCAGSRAWRMSDGRFWCEPCRRRVAVTAGTIFQATRTPMTVWFAAAWYATSAKNGVSAKTLHRLLGFGSYQTAWAMLHRFRTAMVRPGRDRLAGTVEVDETYIGGTKPGKRGRGAVGKVLVAVAVELLSPKGFGRCRLRVISNAEATTLRSFLLDCVKPGSVVVTDGFVSYPPATGDDYVHNPLPVAVSGDPAHVALPGVHRVASLAKRWLLGTHQGAVETDHLQAYLDEFAFRFNRRRSEFRGLLFRRLLEQAVNTGPATYRSIVVNPTAKTTKPTPPPATHRTRPASLDATSPDRPWRHHNR
;
A
#
# COMPACT_ATOMS: atom_id res chain seq x y z
N MET A 1 22.91 27.22 -23.94
CA MET A 1 21.57 27.63 -23.45
C MET A 1 21.17 26.66 -22.35
N THR A 2 21.33 27.06 -21.12
CA THR A 2 21.01 26.26 -19.93
C THR A 2 19.53 26.42 -19.59
N THR A 3 18.68 25.58 -20.14
CA THR A 3 17.28 25.52 -19.73
C THR A 3 17.22 24.72 -18.41
N THR A 4 17.05 25.43 -17.31
CA THR A 4 16.73 24.82 -16.02
C THR A 4 15.35 24.22 -16.11
N ASP A 5 15.24 22.88 -16.04
CA ASP A 5 13.95 22.21 -15.98
C ASP A 5 13.35 22.49 -14.58
N PRO A 6 12.20 23.19 -14.47
CA PRO A 6 11.67 23.65 -13.18
C PRO A 6 11.22 22.53 -12.24
N GLY A 7 11.20 21.28 -12.70
CA GLY A 7 10.83 20.11 -11.92
C GLY A 7 11.98 19.18 -11.55
N PHE A 8 13.20 19.46 -11.97
CA PHE A 8 14.33 18.57 -11.69
C PHE A 8 14.83 18.73 -10.25
N VAL A 9 14.91 17.61 -9.55
CA VAL A 9 15.63 17.47 -8.29
C VAL A 9 16.54 16.25 -8.39
N CYS A 10 17.83 16.45 -8.20
CA CYS A 10 18.79 15.37 -8.28
C CYS A 10 18.59 14.38 -7.12
N PRO A 11 18.32 13.09 -7.37
CA PRO A 11 18.11 12.10 -6.30
C PRO A 11 19.39 11.80 -5.49
N ARG A 12 20.54 12.29 -5.94
CA ARG A 12 21.82 12.08 -5.29
C ARG A 12 22.26 13.22 -4.36
N CYS A 13 22.10 14.46 -4.82
CA CYS A 13 22.60 15.65 -4.09
C CYS A 13 21.51 16.69 -3.80
N ALA A 14 20.25 16.38 -4.14
CA ALA A 14 19.11 17.30 -4.02
C ALA A 14 19.25 18.64 -4.77
N GLY A 15 20.28 18.82 -5.59
CA GLY A 15 20.48 20.01 -6.43
C GLY A 15 19.39 20.14 -7.49
N SER A 16 18.94 21.37 -7.77
CA SER A 16 17.88 21.67 -8.74
C SER A 16 18.40 22.17 -10.08
N ARG A 17 19.70 22.50 -10.18
CA ARG A 17 20.29 22.97 -11.43
C ARG A 17 20.74 21.80 -12.31
N ALA A 18 20.11 21.66 -13.46
CA ALA A 18 20.44 20.63 -14.43
C ALA A 18 20.03 21.07 -15.85
N TRP A 19 20.65 20.46 -16.85
CA TRP A 19 20.21 20.59 -18.24
C TRP A 19 19.97 19.22 -18.86
N ARG A 20 19.03 19.16 -19.76
CA ARG A 20 18.67 17.96 -20.48
C ARG A 20 19.70 17.68 -21.59
N MET A 21 20.21 16.46 -21.61
CA MET A 21 21.15 15.99 -22.63
C MET A 21 20.39 15.42 -23.85
N SER A 22 21.08 15.28 -24.97
CA SER A 22 20.52 14.69 -26.20
C SER A 22 20.03 13.25 -26.03
N ASP A 23 20.60 12.50 -25.07
CA ASP A 23 20.22 11.13 -24.76
C ASP A 23 19.02 11.04 -23.78
N GLY A 24 18.39 12.17 -23.48
CA GLY A 24 17.22 12.26 -22.58
C GLY A 24 17.55 12.24 -21.09
N ARG A 25 18.82 12.10 -20.71
CA ARG A 25 19.26 12.21 -19.32
C ARG A 25 19.46 13.67 -18.93
N PHE A 26 19.57 13.92 -17.64
CA PHE A 26 19.93 15.22 -17.08
C PHE A 26 21.39 15.21 -16.62
N TRP A 27 22.10 16.30 -16.89
CA TRP A 27 23.38 16.57 -16.25
C TRP A 27 23.13 17.44 -15.03
N CYS A 28 23.40 16.92 -13.84
CA CYS A 28 23.29 17.67 -12.61
C CYS A 28 24.55 18.52 -12.41
N GLU A 29 24.40 19.84 -12.35
CA GLU A 29 25.52 20.76 -12.18
C GLU A 29 26.24 20.59 -10.84
N PRO A 30 25.54 20.58 -9.65
CA PRO A 30 26.22 20.50 -8.36
C PRO A 30 27.04 19.22 -8.19
N CYS A 31 26.57 18.07 -8.59
CA CYS A 31 27.31 16.81 -8.39
C CYS A 31 28.01 16.28 -9.67
N ARG A 32 27.92 17.00 -10.79
CA ARG A 32 28.54 16.66 -12.08
C ARG A 32 28.28 15.25 -12.56
N ARG A 33 27.02 14.77 -12.40
CA ARG A 33 26.60 13.40 -12.76
C ARG A 33 25.45 13.42 -13.76
N ARG A 34 25.44 12.40 -14.62
CA ARG A 34 24.32 12.12 -15.49
C ARG A 34 23.23 11.41 -14.69
N VAL A 35 22.01 11.90 -14.76
CA VAL A 35 20.85 11.41 -14.01
C VAL A 35 19.75 11.03 -14.99
N ALA A 36 19.30 9.79 -14.96
CA ALA A 36 18.15 9.37 -15.77
C ALA A 36 16.85 9.90 -15.16
N VAL A 37 15.82 10.12 -15.98
CA VAL A 37 14.48 10.52 -15.52
C VAL A 37 13.90 9.55 -14.50
N THR A 38 14.27 8.27 -14.61
CA THR A 38 13.81 7.19 -13.70
C THR A 38 14.67 7.04 -12.44
N ALA A 39 15.74 7.81 -12.29
CA ALA A 39 16.65 7.69 -11.14
C ALA A 39 15.92 8.06 -9.83
N GLY A 40 16.19 7.32 -8.77
CA GLY A 40 15.56 7.53 -7.47
C GLY A 40 14.13 6.97 -7.36
N THR A 41 13.60 6.34 -8.39
CA THR A 41 12.25 5.76 -8.43
C THR A 41 12.28 4.24 -8.50
N ILE A 42 11.12 3.58 -8.40
CA ILE A 42 11.04 2.12 -8.63
C ILE A 42 11.47 1.71 -10.05
N PHE A 43 11.52 2.65 -10.99
CA PHE A 43 11.93 2.42 -12.39
C PHE A 43 13.43 2.55 -12.60
N GLN A 44 14.19 2.84 -11.57
CA GLN A 44 15.63 3.04 -11.67
C GLN A 44 16.33 1.85 -12.33
N ALA A 45 17.25 2.16 -13.28
CA ALA A 45 18.04 1.19 -14.02
C ALA A 45 17.21 0.13 -14.78
N THR A 46 15.95 0.42 -15.10
CA THR A 46 15.13 -0.48 -15.92
C THR A 46 15.66 -0.56 -17.36
N ARG A 47 15.66 -1.77 -17.91
CA ARG A 47 15.88 -2.03 -19.35
C ARG A 47 14.56 -2.22 -20.11
N THR A 48 13.46 -2.38 -19.38
CA THR A 48 12.12 -2.52 -19.94
C THR A 48 11.59 -1.15 -20.35
N PRO A 49 11.04 -0.98 -21.56
CA PRO A 49 10.46 0.27 -22.02
C PRO A 49 9.37 0.79 -21.06
N MET A 50 9.27 2.10 -20.90
CA MET A 50 8.28 2.71 -20.00
C MET A 50 6.84 2.45 -20.45
N THR A 51 6.59 2.27 -21.74
CA THR A 51 5.30 1.86 -22.29
C THR A 51 4.84 0.51 -21.72
N VAL A 52 5.77 -0.44 -21.58
CA VAL A 52 5.50 -1.76 -20.98
C VAL A 52 5.23 -1.62 -19.47
N TRP A 53 5.95 -0.74 -18.77
CA TRP A 53 5.69 -0.42 -17.37
C TRP A 53 4.29 0.16 -17.18
N PHE A 54 3.89 1.09 -18.03
CA PHE A 54 2.56 1.69 -17.95
C PHE A 54 1.46 0.68 -18.27
N ALA A 55 1.65 -0.17 -19.28
CA ALA A 55 0.73 -1.27 -19.56
C ALA A 55 0.61 -2.23 -18.37
N ALA A 56 1.73 -2.60 -17.75
CA ALA A 56 1.74 -3.44 -16.55
C ALA A 56 1.02 -2.78 -15.38
N ALA A 57 1.26 -1.48 -15.13
CA ALA A 57 0.57 -0.71 -14.09
C ALA A 57 -0.94 -0.64 -14.35
N TRP A 58 -1.34 -0.48 -15.61
CA TRP A 58 -2.74 -0.50 -16.01
C TRP A 58 -3.40 -1.84 -15.70
N TYR A 59 -2.83 -2.96 -16.14
CA TYR A 59 -3.34 -4.30 -15.81
C TYR A 59 -3.36 -4.54 -14.30
N ALA A 60 -2.30 -4.11 -13.60
CA ALA A 60 -2.23 -4.25 -12.16
C ALA A 60 -3.32 -3.47 -11.41
N THR A 61 -3.88 -2.40 -11.95
CA THR A 61 -4.87 -1.55 -11.28
C THR A 61 -6.30 -1.72 -11.82
N SER A 62 -6.46 -1.94 -13.12
CA SER A 62 -7.78 -2.03 -13.77
C SER A 62 -8.47 -3.38 -13.58
N ALA A 63 -7.71 -4.49 -13.56
CA ALA A 63 -8.28 -5.81 -13.37
C ALA A 63 -8.94 -5.93 -11.98
N LYS A 64 -10.20 -6.36 -11.93
CA LYS A 64 -11.01 -6.49 -10.69
C LYS A 64 -10.27 -7.28 -9.60
N ASN A 65 -9.70 -8.41 -9.97
CA ASN A 65 -9.01 -9.32 -9.07
C ASN A 65 -7.48 -9.16 -9.10
N GLY A 66 -6.94 -8.11 -9.74
CA GLY A 66 -5.52 -7.97 -9.96
C GLY A 66 -5.00 -8.88 -11.06
N VAL A 67 -3.69 -8.96 -11.18
CA VAL A 67 -3.01 -9.78 -12.17
C VAL A 67 -1.89 -10.60 -11.53
N SER A 68 -1.82 -11.89 -11.88
CA SER A 68 -0.69 -12.72 -11.46
C SER A 68 0.55 -12.44 -12.34
N ALA A 69 1.74 -12.75 -11.82
CA ALA A 69 2.96 -12.63 -12.61
C ALA A 69 2.93 -13.51 -13.88
N LYS A 70 2.33 -14.70 -13.80
CA LYS A 70 2.15 -15.61 -14.96
C LYS A 70 1.23 -15.00 -16.01
N THR A 71 0.14 -14.38 -15.59
CA THR A 71 -0.80 -13.69 -16.49
C THR A 71 -0.12 -12.48 -17.14
N LEU A 72 0.57 -11.64 -16.34
CA LEU A 72 1.27 -10.46 -16.85
C LEU A 72 2.39 -10.84 -17.83
N HIS A 73 3.15 -11.89 -17.52
CA HIS A 73 4.18 -12.44 -18.40
C HIS A 73 3.64 -12.78 -19.78
N ARG A 74 2.47 -13.45 -19.84
CA ARG A 74 1.82 -13.82 -21.10
C ARG A 74 1.24 -12.61 -21.85
N LEU A 75 0.58 -11.70 -21.14
CA LEU A 75 -0.08 -10.54 -21.75
C LEU A 75 0.92 -9.55 -22.39
N LEU A 76 2.08 -9.37 -21.79
CA LEU A 76 3.06 -8.39 -22.25
C LEU A 76 4.28 -9.00 -22.96
N GLY A 77 4.29 -10.32 -23.18
CA GLY A 77 5.34 -11.00 -23.93
C GLY A 77 6.73 -10.89 -23.32
N PHE A 78 6.83 -10.90 -21.98
CA PHE A 78 8.14 -10.84 -21.33
C PHE A 78 8.99 -12.07 -21.66
N GLY A 79 10.30 -11.87 -21.85
CA GLY A 79 11.23 -12.98 -22.06
C GLY A 79 11.43 -13.88 -20.83
N SER A 80 11.04 -13.42 -19.63
CA SER A 80 11.11 -14.24 -18.43
C SER A 80 9.98 -13.92 -17.44
N TYR A 81 9.55 -14.97 -16.72
CA TYR A 81 8.61 -14.87 -15.61
C TYR A 81 9.13 -13.96 -14.50
N GLN A 82 10.43 -14.02 -14.20
CA GLN A 82 11.08 -13.24 -13.16
C GLN A 82 10.95 -11.74 -13.41
N THR A 83 10.98 -11.30 -14.67
CA THR A 83 10.77 -9.89 -15.03
C THR A 83 9.37 -9.42 -14.64
N ALA A 84 8.34 -10.18 -14.99
CA ALA A 84 6.96 -9.87 -14.63
C ALA A 84 6.74 -9.90 -13.10
N TRP A 85 7.32 -10.89 -12.43
CA TRP A 85 7.24 -11.06 -10.99
C TRP A 85 7.91 -9.87 -10.26
N ALA A 86 9.15 -9.53 -10.64
CA ALA A 86 9.87 -8.41 -10.04
C ALA A 86 9.19 -7.07 -10.29
N MET A 87 8.59 -6.89 -11.48
CA MET A 87 7.82 -5.69 -11.82
C MET A 87 6.62 -5.52 -10.90
N LEU A 88 5.83 -6.57 -10.68
CA LEU A 88 4.70 -6.54 -9.75
C LEU A 88 5.14 -6.28 -8.31
N HIS A 89 6.26 -6.85 -7.87
CA HIS A 89 6.80 -6.56 -6.53
C HIS A 89 7.24 -5.11 -6.36
N ARG A 90 7.83 -4.49 -7.38
CA ARG A 90 8.13 -3.06 -7.37
C ARG A 90 6.86 -2.21 -7.27
N PHE A 91 5.79 -2.58 -7.96
CA PHE A 91 4.50 -1.92 -7.79
C PHE A 91 3.93 -2.12 -6.37
N ARG A 92 4.03 -3.32 -5.80
CA ARG A 92 3.61 -3.58 -4.41
C ARG A 92 4.34 -2.70 -3.41
N THR A 93 5.66 -2.49 -3.60
CA THR A 93 6.43 -1.55 -2.77
C THR A 93 5.86 -0.13 -2.89
N ALA A 94 5.51 0.32 -4.10
CA ALA A 94 4.91 1.62 -4.32
C ALA A 94 3.47 1.75 -3.79
N MET A 95 2.74 0.66 -3.62
CA MET A 95 1.38 0.68 -3.08
C MET A 95 1.31 1.05 -1.58
N VAL A 96 2.44 1.05 -0.89
CA VAL A 96 2.56 1.46 0.50
C VAL A 96 3.12 2.88 0.57
N ARG A 97 2.24 3.87 0.67
CA ARG A 97 2.66 5.27 0.81
C ARG A 97 3.35 5.49 2.17
N PRO A 98 4.56 6.07 2.21
CA PRO A 98 5.16 6.52 3.46
C PRO A 98 4.24 7.54 4.16
N GLY A 99 4.13 7.45 5.49
CA GLY A 99 3.27 8.35 6.26
C GLY A 99 1.78 8.25 5.91
N ARG A 100 1.33 7.07 5.45
CA ARG A 100 -0.10 6.83 5.18
C ARG A 100 -0.95 7.08 6.43
N ASP A 101 -2.13 7.66 6.24
CA ASP A 101 -3.03 7.97 7.34
C ASP A 101 -3.39 6.69 8.11
N ARG A 102 -3.35 6.77 9.44
CA ARG A 102 -3.80 5.70 10.33
C ARG A 102 -5.33 5.53 10.22
N LEU A 103 -5.81 4.35 10.57
CA LEU A 103 -7.23 4.10 10.74
C LEU A 103 -7.76 4.90 11.94
N ALA A 104 -9.00 5.37 11.90
CA ALA A 104 -9.57 6.22 12.94
C ALA A 104 -11.04 5.88 13.21
N GLY A 105 -11.58 6.40 14.32
CA GLY A 105 -12.94 6.13 14.76
C GLY A 105 -13.05 4.77 15.43
N THR A 106 -14.04 3.97 15.06
CA THR A 106 -14.19 2.59 15.54
C THR A 106 -13.46 1.64 14.61
N VAL A 107 -12.55 0.84 15.15
CA VAL A 107 -11.69 -0.08 14.41
C VAL A 107 -11.78 -1.48 15.01
N GLU A 108 -12.25 -2.45 14.22
CA GLU A 108 -12.14 -3.86 14.58
C GLU A 108 -10.71 -4.35 14.36
N VAL A 109 -10.20 -5.15 15.31
CA VAL A 109 -8.87 -5.75 15.25
C VAL A 109 -8.93 -7.21 15.68
N ASP A 110 -8.32 -8.09 14.88
CA ASP A 110 -8.22 -9.53 15.16
C ASP A 110 -7.03 -10.12 14.37
N GLU A 111 -6.63 -11.35 14.68
CA GLU A 111 -5.62 -12.08 13.95
C GLU A 111 -6.23 -13.19 13.11
N THR A 112 -5.56 -13.48 11.99
CA THR A 112 -5.91 -14.61 11.14
C THR A 112 -4.68 -15.33 10.62
N TYR A 113 -4.81 -16.64 10.38
CA TYR A 113 -3.77 -17.42 9.72
C TYR A 113 -3.98 -17.45 8.21
N ILE A 114 -2.93 -17.15 7.46
CA ILE A 114 -2.89 -17.20 5.99
C ILE A 114 -1.81 -18.19 5.55
N GLY A 115 -2.07 -18.94 4.49
CA GLY A 115 -1.16 -19.91 3.90
C GLY A 115 -1.46 -21.34 4.31
N GLY A 116 -0.72 -22.28 3.72
CA GLY A 116 -0.80 -23.72 4.00
C GLY A 116 -2.06 -24.39 3.48
N THR A 117 -1.96 -25.02 2.28
CA THR A 117 -2.96 -25.98 1.78
C THR A 117 -2.80 -27.36 2.41
N LYS A 118 -1.76 -27.56 3.24
CA LYS A 118 -1.51 -28.87 3.86
C LYS A 118 -2.60 -29.17 4.89
N PRO A 119 -3.27 -30.34 4.83
CA PRO A 119 -4.15 -30.83 5.89
C PRO A 119 -3.36 -30.92 7.20
N GLY A 120 -3.93 -30.47 8.29
CA GLY A 120 -3.27 -30.51 9.58
C GLY A 120 -3.97 -29.66 10.65
N LYS A 121 -3.32 -29.48 11.78
CA LYS A 121 -3.81 -28.75 12.95
C LYS A 121 -4.36 -27.36 12.56
N ARG A 122 -5.59 -27.05 13.00
CA ARG A 122 -6.20 -25.74 12.83
C ARG A 122 -5.78 -24.82 13.99
N GLY A 123 -5.62 -23.51 13.72
CA GLY A 123 -5.32 -22.53 14.76
C GLY A 123 -3.83 -22.34 15.06
N ARG A 124 -3.50 -21.96 16.28
CA ARG A 124 -2.12 -21.65 16.73
C ARG A 124 -1.22 -22.88 16.62
N GLY A 125 -0.02 -22.69 16.04
CA GLY A 125 0.96 -23.76 15.85
C GLY A 125 0.75 -24.61 14.57
N ALA A 126 -0.11 -24.19 13.65
CA ALA A 126 -0.25 -24.86 12.36
C ALA A 126 0.96 -24.60 11.45
N VAL A 127 1.69 -25.67 11.11
CA VAL A 127 2.92 -25.61 10.28
C VAL A 127 2.59 -25.04 8.90
N GLY A 128 3.40 -24.08 8.44
CA GLY A 128 3.25 -23.47 7.12
C GLY A 128 2.18 -22.38 7.03
N LYS A 129 1.61 -21.95 8.15
CA LYS A 129 0.68 -20.82 8.22
C LYS A 129 1.34 -19.60 8.86
N VAL A 130 1.10 -18.44 8.27
CA VAL A 130 1.61 -17.15 8.73
C VAL A 130 0.52 -16.42 9.49
N LEU A 131 0.85 -15.90 10.66
CA LEU A 131 -0.05 -15.08 11.46
C LEU A 131 -0.11 -13.66 10.89
N VAL A 132 -1.31 -13.13 10.73
CA VAL A 132 -1.57 -11.81 10.17
C VAL A 132 -2.53 -11.06 11.07
N ALA A 133 -2.10 -9.90 11.59
CA ALA A 133 -2.98 -8.97 12.26
C ALA A 133 -3.79 -8.19 11.21
N VAL A 134 -5.08 -8.03 11.45
CA VAL A 134 -6.04 -7.34 10.58
C VAL A 134 -6.73 -6.26 11.37
N ALA A 135 -6.77 -5.03 10.84
CA ALA A 135 -7.53 -3.93 11.40
C ALA A 135 -8.44 -3.33 10.33
N VAL A 136 -9.69 -3.04 10.69
CA VAL A 136 -10.73 -2.56 9.76
C VAL A 136 -11.54 -1.44 10.40
N GLU A 137 -11.62 -0.28 9.72
CA GLU A 137 -12.52 0.80 10.13
C GLU A 137 -13.98 0.39 9.96
N LEU A 138 -14.79 0.65 10.95
CA LEU A 138 -16.24 0.58 10.86
C LEU A 138 -16.81 1.95 10.49
N LEU A 139 -17.75 1.97 9.57
CA LEU A 139 -18.45 3.19 9.15
C LEU A 139 -19.85 3.25 9.77
N SER A 140 -20.23 4.41 10.28
CA SER A 140 -21.60 4.66 10.74
C SER A 140 -22.45 5.22 9.58
N PRO A 141 -23.72 4.84 9.44
CA PRO A 141 -24.44 3.83 10.24
C PRO A 141 -24.10 2.38 9.84
N LYS A 142 -23.45 2.13 8.69
CA LYS A 142 -23.17 0.78 8.22
C LYS A 142 -22.01 0.73 7.22
N GLY A 143 -21.20 -0.33 7.30
CA GLY A 143 -20.19 -0.69 6.31
C GLY A 143 -18.77 -0.63 6.84
N PHE A 144 -17.82 -0.89 5.96
CA PHE A 144 -16.40 -0.97 6.28
C PHE A 144 -15.62 0.12 5.54
N GLY A 145 -14.73 0.79 6.26
CA GLY A 145 -13.80 1.77 5.74
C GLY A 145 -12.53 1.13 5.19
N ARG A 146 -11.41 1.66 5.61
CA ARG A 146 -10.09 1.19 5.24
C ARG A 146 -9.68 -0.02 6.07
N CYS A 147 -8.75 -0.81 5.55
CA CYS A 147 -8.13 -1.89 6.31
C CYS A 147 -6.61 -1.79 6.33
N ARG A 148 -6.00 -2.48 7.29
CA ARG A 148 -4.56 -2.76 7.39
C ARG A 148 -4.37 -4.24 7.68
N LEU A 149 -3.37 -4.82 7.05
CA LEU A 149 -2.97 -6.19 7.30
C LEU A 149 -1.45 -6.21 7.49
N ARG A 150 -0.98 -6.92 8.51
CA ARG A 150 0.46 -7.07 8.80
C ARG A 150 0.77 -8.50 9.20
N VAL A 151 1.79 -9.05 8.56
CA VAL A 151 2.42 -10.29 9.05
C VAL A 151 3.07 -10.01 10.39
N ILE A 152 2.74 -10.81 11.39
CA ILE A 152 3.26 -10.71 12.76
C ILE A 152 3.89 -12.03 13.19
N SER A 153 4.88 -11.96 14.07
CA SER A 153 5.59 -13.15 14.58
C SER A 153 4.74 -13.95 15.57
N ASN A 154 3.99 -13.23 16.39
CA ASN A 154 3.12 -13.79 17.46
C ASN A 154 1.99 -12.82 17.80
N ALA A 155 1.04 -13.24 18.62
CA ALA A 155 -0.05 -12.40 19.13
C ALA A 155 0.22 -11.92 20.57
N GLU A 156 1.47 -11.63 20.91
CA GLU A 156 1.83 -11.03 22.19
C GLU A 156 1.47 -9.55 22.23
N ALA A 157 1.25 -9.04 23.43
CA ALA A 157 0.84 -7.67 23.65
C ALA A 157 1.79 -6.64 23.02
N THR A 158 3.09 -6.86 23.09
CA THR A 158 4.12 -5.99 22.49
C THR A 158 4.03 -5.93 20.97
N THR A 159 3.79 -7.07 20.33
CA THR A 159 3.62 -7.19 18.87
C THR A 159 2.34 -6.50 18.42
N LEU A 160 1.23 -6.78 19.11
CA LEU A 160 -0.08 -6.17 18.84
C LEU A 160 -0.05 -4.65 19.07
N ARG A 161 0.61 -4.20 20.16
CA ARG A 161 0.81 -2.77 20.42
C ARG A 161 1.57 -2.07 19.29
N SER A 162 2.65 -2.67 18.81
CA SER A 162 3.39 -2.13 17.66
C SER A 162 2.51 -2.02 16.41
N PHE A 163 1.66 -3.02 16.15
CA PHE A 163 0.71 -2.99 15.05
C PHE A 163 -0.33 -1.87 15.22
N LEU A 164 -0.92 -1.73 16.41
CA LEU A 164 -1.91 -0.70 16.72
C LEU A 164 -1.32 0.71 16.55
N LEU A 165 -0.17 1.00 17.17
CA LEU A 165 0.49 2.30 17.10
C LEU A 165 0.84 2.71 15.65
N ASP A 166 1.20 1.76 14.80
CA ASP A 166 1.54 2.05 13.40
C ASP A 166 0.29 2.21 12.51
N CYS A 167 -0.79 1.50 12.81
CA CYS A 167 -1.93 1.36 11.92
C CYS A 167 -3.18 2.13 12.35
N VAL A 168 -3.37 2.35 13.66
CA VAL A 168 -4.57 2.96 14.25
C VAL A 168 -4.19 4.29 14.92
N LYS A 169 -5.03 5.31 14.76
CA LYS A 169 -4.83 6.62 15.38
C LYS A 169 -5.14 6.50 16.89
N PRO A 170 -4.25 6.99 17.77
CA PRO A 170 -4.55 7.11 19.18
C PRO A 170 -5.89 7.83 19.42
N GLY A 171 -6.61 7.44 20.48
CA GLY A 171 -7.95 7.92 20.78
C GLY A 171 -9.08 7.23 20.01
N SER A 172 -8.78 6.26 19.14
CA SER A 172 -9.78 5.44 18.46
C SER A 172 -10.37 4.38 19.39
N VAL A 173 -11.59 3.94 19.10
CA VAL A 173 -12.21 2.79 19.74
C VAL A 173 -11.71 1.52 19.05
N VAL A 174 -11.04 0.64 19.80
CA VAL A 174 -10.52 -0.64 19.30
C VAL A 174 -11.42 -1.77 19.79
N VAL A 175 -12.11 -2.41 18.86
CA VAL A 175 -13.02 -3.54 19.11
C VAL A 175 -12.28 -4.85 18.81
N THR A 176 -12.28 -5.79 19.77
CA THR A 176 -11.56 -7.08 19.67
C THR A 176 -12.40 -8.24 20.19
N ASP A 177 -11.92 -9.48 19.98
CA ASP A 177 -12.53 -10.69 20.54
C ASP A 177 -12.31 -10.86 22.06
N GLY A 178 -11.62 -9.93 22.72
CA GLY A 178 -11.30 -9.99 24.13
C GLY A 178 -10.11 -10.90 24.48
N PHE A 179 -9.28 -11.27 23.50
CA PHE A 179 -8.06 -12.05 23.76
C PHE A 179 -7.14 -11.32 24.76
N VAL A 180 -6.54 -12.08 25.69
CA VAL A 180 -5.79 -11.58 26.86
C VAL A 180 -4.64 -10.61 26.53
N SER A 181 -4.11 -10.63 25.33
CA SER A 181 -3.03 -9.71 24.91
C SER A 181 -3.53 -8.32 24.51
N TYR A 182 -4.84 -8.11 24.27
CA TYR A 182 -5.35 -6.82 23.81
C TYR A 182 -5.39 -5.74 24.88
N PRO A 183 -5.85 -5.99 26.14
CA PRO A 183 -5.83 -4.95 27.17
C PRO A 183 -4.44 -4.29 27.34
N PRO A 184 -3.35 -5.05 27.53
CA PRO A 184 -2.02 -4.42 27.61
C PRO A 184 -1.52 -3.85 26.28
N ALA A 185 -2.01 -4.32 25.13
CA ALA A 185 -1.64 -3.80 23.83
C ALA A 185 -2.31 -2.45 23.53
N THR A 186 -3.55 -2.25 23.94
CA THR A 186 -4.28 -0.99 23.78
C THR A 186 -3.80 0.07 24.78
N GLY A 187 -3.55 -0.31 26.03
CA GLY A 187 -3.14 0.62 27.09
C GLY A 187 -4.06 1.84 27.14
N ASP A 188 -3.52 2.98 27.51
CA ASP A 188 -4.24 4.27 27.60
C ASP A 188 -4.37 4.99 26.23
N ASP A 189 -3.72 4.50 25.18
CA ASP A 189 -3.75 5.13 23.86
C ASP A 189 -5.09 4.93 23.13
N TYR A 190 -5.88 3.91 23.52
CA TYR A 190 -7.11 3.53 22.83
C TYR A 190 -8.25 3.25 23.80
N VAL A 191 -9.48 3.49 23.36
CA VAL A 191 -10.68 3.02 24.06
C VAL A 191 -10.90 1.56 23.69
N HIS A 192 -10.55 0.62 24.56
CA HIS A 192 -10.71 -0.80 24.29
C HIS A 192 -12.14 -1.25 24.54
N ASN A 193 -12.77 -1.85 23.53
CA ASN A 193 -14.13 -2.43 23.61
C ASN A 193 -14.06 -3.91 23.23
N PRO A 194 -13.83 -4.81 24.20
CA PRO A 194 -13.81 -6.25 23.96
C PRO A 194 -15.21 -6.80 23.71
N LEU A 195 -15.38 -7.64 22.71
CA LEU A 195 -16.58 -8.45 22.48
C LEU A 195 -16.20 -9.93 22.63
N PRO A 196 -16.28 -10.48 23.88
CA PRO A 196 -15.82 -11.84 24.14
C PRO A 196 -16.72 -12.86 23.43
N VAL A 197 -16.28 -13.34 22.29
CA VAL A 197 -17.00 -14.34 21.46
C VAL A 197 -17.27 -15.63 22.22
N ALA A 198 -16.36 -16.00 23.10
CA ALA A 198 -16.54 -17.19 23.95
C ALA A 198 -17.71 -17.09 24.94
N VAL A 199 -18.11 -15.87 25.34
CA VAL A 199 -19.17 -15.60 26.29
C VAL A 199 -20.52 -15.32 25.63
N SER A 200 -20.51 -14.66 24.47
CA SER A 200 -21.71 -14.28 23.73
C SER A 200 -22.43 -15.47 23.08
N GLY A 201 -21.71 -16.58 22.83
CA GLY A 201 -22.24 -17.72 22.07
C GLY A 201 -22.40 -17.43 20.59
N ASP A 202 -22.18 -16.19 20.14
CA ASP A 202 -22.26 -15.81 18.74
C ASP A 202 -21.03 -16.31 17.97
N PRO A 203 -21.19 -16.71 16.71
CA PRO A 203 -20.05 -17.01 15.86
C PRO A 203 -19.14 -15.78 15.71
N ALA A 204 -17.82 -15.96 15.70
CA ALA A 204 -16.83 -14.88 15.60
C ALA A 204 -17.08 -13.89 14.45
N HIS A 205 -17.63 -14.37 13.31
CA HIS A 205 -17.96 -13.53 12.16
C HIS A 205 -19.19 -12.61 12.38
N VAL A 206 -19.96 -12.85 13.43
CA VAL A 206 -21.08 -11.99 13.87
C VAL A 206 -20.57 -10.91 14.80
N ALA A 207 -19.68 -11.28 15.73
CA ALA A 207 -19.11 -10.33 16.70
C ALA A 207 -18.14 -9.32 16.03
N LEU A 208 -17.29 -9.79 15.10
CA LEU A 208 -16.27 -8.97 14.39
C LEU A 208 -16.42 -9.11 12.87
N PRO A 209 -17.54 -8.61 12.29
CA PRO A 209 -17.86 -8.86 10.88
C PRO A 209 -16.86 -8.23 9.91
N GLY A 210 -16.24 -7.09 10.25
CA GLY A 210 -15.30 -6.38 9.40
C GLY A 210 -14.00 -7.13 9.18
N VAL A 211 -13.33 -7.53 10.26
CA VAL A 211 -12.06 -8.28 10.19
C VAL A 211 -12.26 -9.64 9.53
N HIS A 212 -13.32 -10.36 9.87
CA HIS A 212 -13.64 -11.65 9.25
C HIS A 212 -13.94 -11.51 7.76
N ARG A 213 -14.65 -10.46 7.35
CA ARG A 213 -14.92 -10.17 5.94
C ARG A 213 -13.64 -9.86 5.17
N VAL A 214 -12.79 -9.00 5.72
CA VAL A 214 -11.51 -8.63 5.09
C VAL A 214 -10.58 -9.84 5.00
N ALA A 215 -10.44 -10.61 6.08
CA ALA A 215 -9.63 -11.82 6.10
C ALA A 215 -10.10 -12.86 5.05
N SER A 216 -11.41 -13.11 4.97
CA SER A 216 -12.00 -14.01 3.98
C SER A 216 -11.75 -13.55 2.55
N LEU A 217 -11.91 -12.25 2.27
CA LEU A 217 -11.64 -11.67 0.95
C LEU A 217 -10.16 -11.77 0.58
N ALA A 218 -9.25 -11.49 1.52
CA ALA A 218 -7.81 -11.61 1.30
C ALA A 218 -7.40 -13.05 0.98
N LYS A 219 -7.89 -14.03 1.76
CA LYS A 219 -7.65 -15.46 1.52
C LYS A 219 -8.15 -15.89 0.15
N ARG A 220 -9.39 -15.51 -0.20
CA ARG A 220 -9.98 -15.82 -1.51
C ARG A 220 -9.20 -15.19 -2.65
N TRP A 221 -8.75 -13.95 -2.50
CA TRP A 221 -7.94 -13.26 -3.50
C TRP A 221 -6.59 -13.93 -3.70
N LEU A 222 -5.90 -14.32 -2.63
CA LEU A 222 -4.63 -15.04 -2.70
C LEU A 222 -4.78 -16.40 -3.41
N LEU A 223 -5.84 -17.15 -3.12
CA LEU A 223 -6.12 -18.41 -3.78
C LEU A 223 -6.52 -18.24 -5.25
N GLY A 224 -7.44 -17.31 -5.54
CA GLY A 224 -7.99 -17.13 -6.87
C GLY A 224 -7.03 -16.50 -7.87
N THR A 225 -6.32 -15.44 -7.46
CA THR A 225 -5.40 -14.71 -8.35
C THR A 225 -4.02 -15.34 -8.41
N HIS A 226 -3.52 -15.84 -7.26
CA HIS A 226 -2.15 -16.35 -7.13
C HIS A 226 -2.08 -17.85 -6.90
N GLN A 227 -3.25 -18.57 -6.94
CA GLN A 227 -3.35 -20.02 -6.80
C GLN A 227 -2.65 -20.57 -5.54
N GLY A 228 -2.59 -19.77 -4.47
CA GLY A 228 -1.87 -20.13 -3.25
C GLY A 228 -0.34 -20.18 -3.36
N ALA A 229 0.23 -19.86 -4.53
CA ALA A 229 1.68 -19.85 -4.77
C ALA A 229 2.32 -18.55 -4.25
N VAL A 230 2.02 -18.20 -3.00
CA VAL A 230 2.60 -17.06 -2.30
C VAL A 230 3.50 -17.58 -1.19
N GLU A 231 4.80 -17.39 -1.36
CA GLU A 231 5.77 -17.73 -0.34
C GLU A 231 5.58 -16.84 0.90
N THR A 232 5.82 -17.43 2.07
CA THR A 232 5.63 -16.77 3.36
C THR A 232 6.42 -15.46 3.46
N ASP A 233 7.64 -15.45 2.95
CA ASP A 233 8.55 -14.31 2.98
C ASP A 233 8.05 -13.12 2.15
N HIS A 234 7.23 -13.38 1.13
CA HIS A 234 6.66 -12.35 0.26
C HIS A 234 5.22 -11.98 0.62
N LEU A 235 4.60 -12.67 1.59
CA LEU A 235 3.19 -12.51 1.92
C LEU A 235 2.82 -11.05 2.20
N GLN A 236 3.64 -10.31 2.95
CA GLN A 236 3.37 -8.91 3.27
C GLN A 236 3.16 -8.05 2.01
N ALA A 237 3.96 -8.23 0.98
CA ALA A 237 3.83 -7.47 -0.26
C ALA A 237 2.48 -7.72 -0.96
N TYR A 238 1.97 -8.95 -0.91
CA TYR A 238 0.64 -9.27 -1.43
C TYR A 238 -0.47 -8.69 -0.56
N LEU A 239 -0.33 -8.72 0.77
CA LEU A 239 -1.29 -8.09 1.68
C LEU A 239 -1.35 -6.57 1.47
N ASP A 240 -0.24 -5.94 1.17
CA ASP A 240 -0.17 -4.51 0.84
C ASP A 240 -0.89 -4.19 -0.48
N GLU A 241 -0.75 -5.03 -1.52
CA GLU A 241 -1.54 -4.91 -2.75
C GLU A 241 -3.03 -5.10 -2.46
N PHE A 242 -3.40 -6.12 -1.68
CA PHE A 242 -4.79 -6.34 -1.29
C PHE A 242 -5.37 -5.11 -0.56
N ALA A 243 -4.66 -4.59 0.44
CA ALA A 243 -5.08 -3.40 1.19
C ALA A 243 -5.19 -2.16 0.29
N PHE A 244 -4.24 -1.95 -0.64
CA PHE A 244 -4.29 -0.87 -1.61
C PHE A 244 -5.58 -0.92 -2.45
N ARG A 245 -5.96 -2.10 -2.92
CA ARG A 245 -7.17 -2.34 -3.72
C ARG A 245 -8.44 -2.23 -2.90
N PHE A 246 -8.47 -2.88 -1.73
CA PHE A 246 -9.63 -2.87 -0.84
C PHE A 246 -9.98 -1.45 -0.38
N ASN A 247 -8.99 -0.67 0.00
CA ASN A 247 -9.18 0.70 0.47
C ASN A 247 -9.68 1.66 -0.63
N ARG A 248 -9.59 1.26 -1.90
CA ARG A 248 -10.06 2.02 -3.06
C ARG A 248 -11.17 1.34 -3.84
N ARG A 249 -11.81 0.32 -3.25
CA ARG A 249 -12.85 -0.49 -3.91
C ARG A 249 -14.09 0.30 -4.32
N ARG A 250 -14.33 1.43 -3.66
CA ARG A 250 -15.45 2.35 -3.97
C ARG A 250 -15.11 3.37 -5.06
N SER A 251 -13.88 3.38 -5.58
CA SER A 251 -13.52 4.28 -6.68
C SER A 251 -14.23 3.85 -7.96
N GLU A 252 -15.02 4.74 -8.51
CA GLU A 252 -15.76 4.53 -9.75
C GLU A 252 -14.84 4.52 -10.97
N PHE A 253 -13.77 5.29 -10.91
CA PHE A 253 -12.83 5.47 -12.02
C PHE A 253 -11.55 4.64 -11.84
N ARG A 254 -11.38 3.63 -12.67
CA ARG A 254 -10.17 2.79 -12.68
C ARG A 254 -8.89 3.58 -13.02
N GLY A 255 -8.99 4.58 -13.86
CA GLY A 255 -7.89 5.49 -14.18
C GLY A 255 -7.30 6.20 -12.96
N LEU A 256 -8.10 6.46 -11.91
CA LEU A 256 -7.61 7.04 -10.66
C LEU A 256 -6.68 6.08 -9.89
N LEU A 257 -6.96 4.77 -9.90
CA LEU A 257 -6.06 3.79 -9.27
C LEU A 257 -4.73 3.72 -10.01
N PHE A 258 -4.77 3.71 -11.34
CA PHE A 258 -3.59 3.75 -12.19
C PHE A 258 -2.75 5.01 -11.91
N ARG A 259 -3.38 6.19 -11.97
CA ARG A 259 -2.72 7.45 -11.65
C ARG A 259 -2.09 7.43 -10.25
N ARG A 260 -2.82 6.97 -9.23
CA ARG A 260 -2.33 6.87 -7.86
C ARG A 260 -1.12 5.93 -7.73
N LEU A 261 -1.16 4.80 -8.45
CA LEU A 261 -0.01 3.90 -8.46
C LEU A 261 1.21 4.57 -9.09
N LEU A 262 1.06 5.28 -10.20
CA LEU A 262 2.18 5.98 -10.85
C LEU A 262 2.72 7.13 -10.00
N GLU A 263 1.85 7.94 -9.40
CA GLU A 263 2.25 9.01 -8.46
C GLU A 263 3.08 8.45 -7.29
N GLN A 264 2.70 7.29 -6.76
CA GLN A 264 3.46 6.63 -5.69
C GLN A 264 4.75 6.00 -6.23
N ALA A 265 4.72 5.43 -7.43
CA ALA A 265 5.86 4.77 -8.05
C ALA A 265 7.04 5.72 -8.31
N VAL A 266 6.77 6.96 -8.71
CA VAL A 266 7.81 7.97 -8.92
C VAL A 266 8.34 8.55 -7.60
N ASN A 267 7.58 8.45 -6.51
CA ASN A 267 7.96 8.90 -5.17
C ASN A 267 8.49 7.77 -4.27
N THR A 268 8.57 6.55 -4.80
CA THR A 268 9.11 5.39 -4.07
C THR A 268 10.51 5.09 -4.54
N GLY A 269 11.43 4.93 -3.62
CA GLY A 269 12.83 4.63 -3.90
C GLY A 269 13.04 3.31 -4.66
N PRO A 270 14.25 3.09 -5.19
CA PRO A 270 14.56 1.91 -5.99
C PRO A 270 14.37 0.61 -5.21
N ALA A 271 13.64 -0.33 -5.82
CA ALA A 271 13.53 -1.71 -5.35
C ALA A 271 14.28 -2.63 -6.32
N THR A 272 15.46 -3.07 -5.93
CA THR A 272 16.27 -3.99 -6.76
C THR A 272 15.73 -5.42 -6.68
N TYR A 273 16.00 -6.24 -7.70
CA TYR A 273 15.63 -7.66 -7.66
C TYR A 273 16.23 -8.35 -6.41
N ARG A 274 17.50 -8.08 -6.11
CA ARG A 274 18.16 -8.61 -4.92
C ARG A 274 17.45 -8.20 -3.62
N SER A 275 17.06 -6.93 -3.48
CA SER A 275 16.37 -6.48 -2.26
C SER A 275 14.98 -7.12 -2.12
N ILE A 276 14.31 -7.42 -3.23
CA ILE A 276 13.01 -8.10 -3.21
C ILE A 276 13.17 -9.57 -2.79
N VAL A 277 14.20 -10.26 -3.30
CA VAL A 277 14.40 -11.70 -3.06
C VAL A 277 15.06 -11.98 -1.70
N VAL A 278 16.08 -11.19 -1.33
CA VAL A 278 16.91 -11.47 -0.13
C VAL A 278 16.31 -10.84 1.14
N ASN A 279 15.64 -9.70 1.03
CA ASN A 279 15.02 -8.96 2.15
C ASN A 279 13.56 -8.60 1.85
N PRO A 280 12.66 -9.57 1.65
CA PRO A 280 11.27 -9.29 1.31
C PRO A 280 10.53 -8.52 2.42
N THR A 281 10.98 -8.61 3.66
CA THR A 281 10.43 -7.90 4.84
C THR A 281 11.30 -6.76 5.33
N ALA A 282 12.40 -6.43 4.65
CA ALA A 282 13.21 -5.27 5.00
C ALA A 282 12.30 -4.06 4.98
N LYS A 283 12.00 -3.55 6.17
CA LYS A 283 11.33 -2.27 6.39
C LYS A 283 11.97 -1.28 5.43
N THR A 284 11.16 -0.65 4.60
CA THR A 284 11.57 0.57 3.91
C THR A 284 12.24 1.45 4.96
N THR A 285 13.55 1.50 4.95
CA THR A 285 14.32 2.47 5.72
C THR A 285 13.65 3.81 5.45
N LYS A 286 13.31 4.54 6.50
CA LYS A 286 12.68 5.86 6.42
C LYS A 286 13.22 6.58 5.19
N PRO A 287 12.40 6.97 4.23
CA PRO A 287 12.87 7.87 3.19
C PRO A 287 13.38 9.11 3.91
N THR A 288 14.56 9.55 3.55
CA THR A 288 15.05 10.86 3.92
C THR A 288 13.93 11.84 3.59
N PRO A 289 13.46 12.66 4.55
CA PRO A 289 12.39 13.60 4.27
C PRO A 289 12.81 14.44 3.06
N PRO A 290 11.92 14.70 2.10
CA PRO A 290 12.21 15.62 1.03
C PRO A 290 12.62 16.95 1.68
N PRO A 291 13.63 17.66 1.12
CA PRO A 291 14.02 18.96 1.62
C PRO A 291 12.77 19.83 1.67
N ALA A 292 12.62 20.56 2.78
CA ALA A 292 11.48 21.42 3.04
C ALA A 292 11.23 22.31 1.81
N THR A 293 10.11 22.08 1.14
CA THR A 293 9.64 22.99 0.10
C THR A 293 9.30 24.30 0.78
N HIS A 294 10.05 25.35 0.49
CA HIS A 294 9.65 26.72 0.81
C HIS A 294 8.25 26.94 0.22
N ARG A 295 7.25 26.98 1.11
CA ARG A 295 5.92 27.47 0.78
C ARG A 295 6.07 28.92 0.35
N THR A 296 6.09 29.19 -0.94
CA THR A 296 5.76 30.52 -1.45
C THR A 296 4.29 30.76 -1.12
N ARG A 297 4.05 31.80 -0.28
CA ARG A 297 2.71 32.32 -0.02
C ARG A 297 2.05 32.66 -1.38
N PRO A 298 0.80 32.26 -1.61
CA PRO A 298 0.07 32.80 -2.75
C PRO A 298 -0.16 34.29 -2.51
N ALA A 299 0.15 35.10 -3.53
CA ALA A 299 -0.20 36.50 -3.55
C ALA A 299 -1.73 36.63 -3.44
N SER A 300 -2.19 37.50 -2.54
CA SER A 300 -3.57 37.90 -2.40
C SER A 300 -4.08 38.47 -3.73
N LEU A 301 -5.01 37.78 -4.37
CA LEU A 301 -5.82 38.37 -5.43
C LEU A 301 -7.05 38.99 -4.78
N ASP A 302 -7.13 40.30 -4.90
CA ASP A 302 -8.27 41.13 -4.51
C ASP A 302 -9.53 40.67 -5.19
N ALA A 303 -10.60 40.62 -4.40
CA ALA A 303 -11.93 40.37 -4.81
C ALA A 303 -12.52 41.57 -5.52
N THR A 304 -12.93 41.42 -6.79
CA THR A 304 -14.05 42.19 -7.37
C THR A 304 -14.94 41.24 -8.14
N SER A 305 -16.12 41.07 -7.58
CA SER A 305 -17.30 40.46 -8.20
C SER A 305 -17.80 41.33 -9.38
N PRO A 306 -18.51 40.82 -10.39
CA PRO A 306 -19.96 40.75 -10.20
C PRO A 306 -20.70 39.53 -10.83
N ASP A 307 -21.81 39.25 -10.20
CA ASP A 307 -22.98 38.45 -10.55
C ASP A 307 -23.24 38.15 -12.04
N ARG A 308 -23.56 36.90 -12.35
CA ARG A 308 -24.62 36.52 -13.31
C ARG A 308 -25.15 35.11 -13.05
N PRO A 309 -26.49 34.91 -13.08
CA PRO A 309 -27.16 33.64 -12.84
C PRO A 309 -27.22 32.78 -14.11
N TRP A 310 -26.97 31.46 -13.99
CA TRP A 310 -27.21 30.48 -15.06
C TRP A 310 -28.64 29.95 -14.95
N ARG A 311 -29.40 30.19 -16.01
CA ARG A 311 -30.76 29.65 -16.21
C ARG A 311 -30.65 28.17 -16.64
N HIS A 312 -31.58 27.39 -16.07
CA HIS A 312 -31.96 26.06 -16.53
C HIS A 312 -32.47 26.09 -17.97
N HIS A 313 -32.06 25.14 -18.81
CA HIS A 313 -32.85 24.64 -19.92
C HIS A 313 -32.85 23.13 -19.90
N ASN A 314 -34.07 22.60 -19.65
CA ASN A 314 -34.53 21.26 -19.98
C ASN A 314 -34.51 21.05 -21.50
N ARG A 315 -33.93 19.95 -21.94
CA ARG A 315 -34.51 18.98 -22.88
C ARG A 315 -33.70 17.70 -22.83
#